data_f45b69ff37e2d3ea29504e972310e5c1
#
_entry.id   f45b69ff37e2d3ea29504e972310e5c1
#
_cell.length_a   1.000
_cell.length_b   1.000
_cell.length_c   1.000
_cell.angle_alpha   90.00
_cell.angle_beta   90.00
_cell.angle_gamma   90.00
#
_symmetry.space_group_name_H-M   'P 1'
#
loop_
_entity.id
_entity.type
_entity.pdbx_description
1 polymer ?
#
loop_
_entity_poly.entity_id
_entity_poly.type
_entity_poly.pdbx_seq_one_letter_code
_entity_poly.pdbx_strand_id
1 'polypeptide(L)'
;MPDLRFDPLRKEWVAYATERNDRTFLPTDFCPLCPTGAGGASEVPLDSFEVVVFENRFPAFGPDRKGGRPVRPPTTGCEVVVYTPEHKMTLAQLPAERVRLLVDVWADRYKTLGSRADVAYVYIFENKGEEIGVTLHHPHGQIYALPFVPPFAEAELRAAREHRETTGRCLHCDELEAETDGPRLLFAEGSMAAFVPHAARWPYEVHLYPRRHVGSIADLDDRERWDLATSLLRVAGAYDSLFGFSTPYVMAMHQAPTDGRPWPEAHLHIEFYPPHRRGDRLKHLAGVELGAGTFVNDTKPEDTASQLRRAARKGAKTRPARTAGSTKSMN
;
A
#
# COMPACT_ATOMS: atom_id res chain seq x y z
N MET A 1 -17.28 -4.36 18.89
CA MET A 1 -16.26 -5.15 18.14
C MET A 1 -16.74 -5.35 16.72
N PRO A 2 -15.82 -5.46 15.75
CA PRO A 2 -16.19 -5.65 14.36
C PRO A 2 -17.04 -6.91 14.16
N ASP A 3 -17.95 -6.83 13.20
CA ASP A 3 -18.86 -7.90 12.80
C ASP A 3 -18.73 -8.09 11.27
N LEU A 4 -18.62 -9.31 10.78
CA LEU A 4 -18.54 -9.63 9.36
C LEU A 4 -19.87 -10.19 8.88
N ARG A 5 -20.48 -9.54 7.87
CA ARG A 5 -21.72 -9.98 7.26
C ARG A 5 -21.50 -10.30 5.79
N PHE A 6 -21.97 -11.46 5.39
CA PHE A 6 -21.89 -11.88 3.99
C PHE A 6 -23.05 -11.33 3.19
N ASP A 7 -22.76 -10.60 2.10
CA ASP A 7 -23.74 -10.19 1.10
C ASP A 7 -23.91 -11.31 0.04
N PRO A 8 -25.03 -12.02 0.02
CA PRO A 8 -25.25 -13.11 -0.92
C PRO A 8 -25.45 -12.66 -2.37
N LEU A 9 -25.81 -11.39 -2.59
CA LEU A 9 -26.02 -10.83 -3.93
C LEU A 9 -24.71 -10.50 -4.62
N ARG A 10 -23.74 -9.97 -3.86
CA ARG A 10 -22.41 -9.61 -4.37
C ARG A 10 -21.37 -10.67 -4.07
N LYS A 11 -21.69 -11.65 -3.22
CA LYS A 11 -20.77 -12.69 -2.73
C LYS A 11 -19.53 -12.10 -2.04
N GLU A 12 -19.73 -11.04 -1.30
CA GLU A 12 -18.66 -10.33 -0.60
C GLU A 12 -18.94 -10.20 0.92
N TRP A 13 -17.86 -10.02 1.68
CA TRP A 13 -17.94 -9.77 3.12
C TRP A 13 -17.90 -8.28 3.42
N VAL A 14 -18.81 -7.81 4.27
CA VAL A 14 -18.87 -6.42 4.76
C VAL A 14 -18.52 -6.41 6.25
N ALA A 15 -17.51 -5.64 6.62
CA ALA A 15 -17.09 -5.45 8.00
C ALA A 15 -17.84 -4.28 8.65
N TYR A 16 -18.44 -4.53 9.80
CA TYR A 16 -19.11 -3.52 10.64
C TYR A 16 -18.22 -3.25 11.86
N ALA A 17 -17.56 -2.11 11.90
CA ALA A 17 -16.65 -1.69 12.95
C ALA A 17 -17.08 -0.34 13.52
N THR A 18 -18.18 -0.33 14.30
CA THR A 18 -18.82 0.89 14.81
C THR A 18 -17.95 1.71 15.75
N GLU A 19 -17.04 1.06 16.49
CA GLU A 19 -16.07 1.73 17.37
C GLU A 19 -15.09 2.62 16.60
N ARG A 20 -15.00 2.47 15.26
CA ARG A 20 -14.20 3.36 14.39
C ARG A 20 -14.76 4.79 14.31
N ASN A 21 -16.00 5.02 14.71
CA ASN A 21 -16.56 6.37 14.82
C ASN A 21 -15.90 7.18 15.93
N ASP A 22 -15.32 6.51 16.94
CA ASP A 22 -14.66 7.13 18.09
C ASP A 22 -13.14 7.37 17.87
N ARG A 23 -12.67 7.22 16.62
CA ARG A 23 -11.26 7.46 16.29
C ARG A 23 -10.88 8.91 16.54
N THR A 24 -9.66 9.10 17.02
CA THR A 24 -9.02 10.40 17.01
C THR A 24 -8.95 10.93 15.58
N PHE A 25 -9.47 12.14 15.37
CA PHE A 25 -9.52 12.76 14.04
C PHE A 25 -8.72 14.05 14.06
N LEU A 26 -7.60 14.08 13.32
CA LEU A 26 -6.73 15.22 13.07
C LEU A 26 -6.45 16.07 14.34
N PRO A 27 -5.92 15.46 15.42
CA PRO A 27 -5.69 16.19 16.65
C PRO A 27 -4.61 17.26 16.46
N THR A 28 -4.82 18.44 17.05
CA THR A 28 -3.89 19.59 16.94
C THR A 28 -2.88 19.62 18.08
N ASP A 29 -3.25 19.09 19.27
CA ASP A 29 -2.49 19.27 20.50
C ASP A 29 -1.59 18.07 20.84
N PHE A 30 -1.85 16.92 20.24
CA PHE A 30 -1.08 15.69 20.45
C PHE A 30 -1.16 14.79 19.23
N CYS A 31 -0.28 13.80 19.16
CA CYS A 31 -0.34 12.77 18.12
C CYS A 31 -0.23 11.39 18.78
N PRO A 32 -1.26 10.51 18.64
CA PRO A 32 -1.20 9.17 19.22
C PRO A 32 -0.13 8.27 18.63
N LEU A 33 0.45 8.62 17.49
CA LEU A 33 1.53 7.85 16.84
C LEU A 33 2.94 8.40 17.11
N CYS A 34 3.08 9.50 17.85
CA CYS A 34 4.38 9.96 18.32
C CYS A 34 4.93 9.04 19.43
N PRO A 35 6.27 9.00 19.63
CA PRO A 35 6.88 8.27 20.75
C PRO A 35 6.25 8.64 22.11
N THR A 36 6.17 7.70 23.04
CA THR A 36 5.53 7.88 24.36
C THR A 36 6.14 9.04 25.17
N GLY A 37 7.42 9.33 25.01
CA GLY A 37 8.13 10.44 25.69
C GLY A 37 7.81 11.85 25.15
N ALA A 38 7.03 11.99 24.06
CA ALA A 38 6.77 13.27 23.42
C ALA A 38 5.68 14.13 24.08
N GLY A 39 5.16 13.74 25.25
CA GLY A 39 4.18 14.49 26.03
C GLY A 39 2.75 14.39 25.48
N GLY A 40 2.07 13.29 25.73
CA GLY A 40 0.67 13.06 25.29
C GLY A 40 0.24 11.62 25.47
N ALA A 41 -1.03 11.33 25.18
CA ALA A 41 -1.57 9.96 25.17
C ALA A 41 -1.15 9.25 23.85
N SER A 42 0.04 8.64 23.85
CA SER A 42 0.53 7.85 22.71
C SER A 42 -0.05 6.43 22.71
N GLU A 43 -0.39 5.90 21.53
CA GLU A 43 -0.69 4.48 21.31
C GLU A 43 0.59 3.66 21.05
N VAL A 44 1.69 4.32 20.72
CA VAL A 44 3.00 3.71 20.52
C VAL A 44 3.58 3.27 21.87
N PRO A 45 3.90 1.97 22.05
CA PRO A 45 4.33 1.45 23.35
C PRO A 45 5.79 1.77 23.69
N LEU A 46 6.49 2.56 22.86
CA LEU A 46 7.92 2.84 22.96
C LEU A 46 8.19 4.34 22.96
N ASP A 47 9.19 4.75 23.72
CA ASP A 47 9.71 6.13 23.74
C ASP A 47 10.75 6.41 22.65
N SER A 48 11.30 5.36 22.03
CA SER A 48 12.24 5.42 20.92
C SER A 48 12.08 4.22 19.99
N PHE A 49 12.09 4.45 18.67
CA PHE A 49 12.01 3.40 17.66
C PHE A 49 12.53 3.91 16.31
N GLU A 50 12.80 3.00 15.40
CA GLU A 50 13.02 3.32 13.99
C GLU A 50 11.74 3.08 13.16
N VAL A 51 11.16 1.90 13.29
CA VAL A 51 9.84 1.50 12.79
C VAL A 51 9.17 0.73 13.92
N VAL A 52 7.90 0.99 14.18
CA VAL A 52 7.14 0.24 15.20
C VAL A 52 5.86 -0.31 14.62
N VAL A 53 5.52 -1.53 15.03
CA VAL A 53 4.28 -2.23 14.67
C VAL A 53 3.52 -2.57 15.95
N PHE A 54 2.23 -2.28 15.97
CA PHE A 54 1.35 -2.63 17.08
C PHE A 54 -0.08 -2.84 16.60
N GLU A 55 -0.90 -3.49 17.42
CA GLU A 55 -2.31 -3.72 17.10
C GLU A 55 -3.09 -2.40 17.01
N ASN A 56 -3.93 -2.29 15.99
CA ASN A 56 -4.80 -1.11 15.83
C ASN A 56 -5.84 -1.06 16.96
N ARG A 57 -5.89 0.03 17.69
CA ARG A 57 -6.85 0.26 18.78
C ARG A 57 -8.31 0.19 18.31
N PHE A 58 -8.58 0.55 17.06
CA PHE A 58 -9.89 0.52 16.41
C PHE A 58 -9.89 -0.43 15.21
N PRO A 59 -9.73 -1.74 15.41
CA PRO A 59 -9.56 -2.68 14.32
C PRO A 59 -10.81 -2.78 13.45
N ALA A 60 -10.64 -2.96 12.15
CA ALA A 60 -11.75 -3.29 11.24
C ALA A 60 -12.13 -4.78 11.33
N PHE A 61 -11.17 -5.61 11.75
CA PHE A 61 -11.32 -7.06 11.94
C PHE A 61 -10.78 -7.41 13.33
N GLY A 62 -11.47 -8.29 14.07
CA GLY A 62 -11.09 -8.63 15.44
C GLY A 62 -11.83 -9.85 15.96
N PRO A 63 -11.55 -10.40 17.16
CA PRO A 63 -12.13 -11.62 17.70
C PRO A 63 -13.65 -11.55 17.86
N ASP A 64 -14.29 -12.72 17.67
CA ASP A 64 -15.74 -12.93 17.57
C ASP A 64 -16.56 -12.42 18.76
N ARG A 65 -17.79 -11.92 18.47
CA ARG A 65 -18.88 -11.78 19.43
C ARG A 65 -20.15 -12.45 18.94
N LYS A 66 -20.78 -13.17 19.85
CA LYS A 66 -21.98 -14.00 19.71
C LYS A 66 -23.18 -13.26 19.12
N GLY A 67 -23.81 -13.81 18.09
CA GLY A 67 -25.11 -13.38 17.58
C GLY A 67 -25.51 -13.97 16.23
N GLY A 68 -26.13 -15.12 16.22
CA GLY A 68 -27.31 -15.48 15.44
C GLY A 68 -27.28 -15.75 13.94
N ARG A 69 -26.18 -15.66 13.20
CA ARG A 69 -25.98 -16.19 11.83
C ARG A 69 -24.51 -16.59 11.68
N PRO A 70 -24.16 -17.46 10.70
CA PRO A 70 -22.78 -17.89 10.57
C PRO A 70 -21.88 -16.71 10.29
N VAL A 71 -21.30 -16.19 11.35
CA VAL A 71 -20.22 -15.21 11.34
C VAL A 71 -18.96 -16.07 11.43
N ARG A 72 -18.09 -16.01 10.41
CA ARG A 72 -16.74 -16.53 10.61
C ARG A 72 -16.13 -15.75 11.77
N PRO A 73 -15.42 -16.44 12.69
CA PRO A 73 -14.70 -15.73 13.72
C PRO A 73 -13.78 -14.71 13.05
N PRO A 74 -13.86 -13.42 13.42
CA PRO A 74 -13.00 -12.41 12.83
C PRO A 74 -11.57 -12.70 13.26
N THR A 75 -10.70 -12.67 12.31
CA THR A 75 -9.28 -12.82 12.50
C THR A 75 -8.73 -11.57 13.14
N THR A 76 -8.02 -11.71 14.24
CA THR A 76 -7.22 -10.63 14.81
C THR A 76 -6.02 -10.38 13.90
N GLY A 77 -5.83 -9.15 13.45
CA GLY A 77 -4.71 -8.86 12.57
C GLY A 77 -4.83 -7.52 11.87
N CYS A 78 -5.34 -6.51 12.56
CA CYS A 78 -5.26 -5.12 12.13
C CYS A 78 -4.10 -4.46 12.85
N GLU A 79 -2.99 -4.30 12.16
CA GLU A 79 -1.79 -3.68 12.69
C GLU A 79 -1.58 -2.29 12.09
N VAL A 80 -1.03 -1.38 12.91
CA VAL A 80 -0.50 -0.08 12.50
C VAL A 80 1.01 -0.19 12.42
N VAL A 81 1.59 0.31 11.34
CA VAL A 81 3.03 0.39 11.12
C VAL A 81 3.41 1.86 11.07
N VAL A 82 4.08 2.37 12.09
CA VAL A 82 4.58 3.75 12.12
C VAL A 82 5.99 3.76 11.55
N TYR A 83 6.20 4.56 10.50
CA TYR A 83 7.39 4.52 9.66
C TYR A 83 8.61 5.23 10.24
N THR A 84 8.39 6.15 11.17
CA THR A 84 9.42 7.00 11.76
C THR A 84 8.89 7.65 13.04
N PRO A 85 9.75 8.02 14.01
CA PRO A 85 9.33 8.84 15.14
C PRO A 85 9.02 10.30 14.75
N GLU A 86 9.46 10.77 13.60
CA GLU A 86 9.27 12.16 13.13
C GLU A 86 7.87 12.39 12.58
N HIS A 87 7.09 13.19 13.29
CA HIS A 87 5.69 13.46 13.02
C HIS A 87 5.41 14.06 11.63
N LYS A 88 6.29 14.95 11.14
CA LYS A 88 6.03 15.78 9.95
C LYS A 88 6.61 15.23 8.63
N MET A 89 7.22 14.05 8.65
CA MET A 89 7.76 13.44 7.44
C MET A 89 6.68 12.76 6.59
N THR A 90 7.01 12.47 5.34
CA THR A 90 6.24 11.59 4.45
C THR A 90 7.13 10.45 3.99
N LEU A 91 6.57 9.37 3.42
CA LEU A 91 7.34 8.28 2.85
C LEU A 91 8.42 8.80 1.87
N ALA A 92 8.09 9.81 1.05
CA ALA A 92 9.02 10.40 0.08
C ALA A 92 10.24 11.08 0.71
N GLN A 93 10.17 11.45 1.98
CA GLN A 93 11.21 12.19 2.71
C GLN A 93 12.09 11.28 3.57
N LEU A 94 11.69 10.03 3.78
CA LEU A 94 12.45 9.08 4.58
C LEU A 94 13.81 8.75 3.93
N PRO A 95 14.85 8.46 4.73
CA PRO A 95 16.09 7.87 4.24
C PRO A 95 15.83 6.52 3.57
N ALA A 96 16.62 6.17 2.55
CA ALA A 96 16.47 4.89 1.84
C ALA A 96 16.63 3.68 2.77
N GLU A 97 17.53 3.77 3.73
CA GLU A 97 17.77 2.77 4.77
C GLU A 97 16.51 2.53 5.63
N ARG A 98 15.76 3.59 5.94
CA ARG A 98 14.51 3.52 6.68
C ARG A 98 13.42 2.84 5.87
N VAL A 99 13.29 3.17 4.59
CA VAL A 99 12.30 2.52 3.71
C VAL A 99 12.70 1.06 3.45
N ARG A 100 14.00 0.76 3.38
CA ARG A 100 14.48 -0.63 3.31
C ARG A 100 14.09 -1.42 4.57
N LEU A 101 14.27 -0.86 5.76
CA LEU A 101 13.82 -1.47 7.01
C LEU A 101 12.28 -1.68 7.00
N LEU A 102 11.52 -0.72 6.48
CA LEU A 102 10.07 -0.83 6.36
C LEU A 102 9.68 -2.00 5.44
N VAL A 103 10.37 -2.20 4.32
CA VAL A 103 10.18 -3.36 3.43
C VAL A 103 10.46 -4.68 4.16
N ASP A 104 11.49 -4.74 5.02
CA ASP A 104 11.78 -5.91 5.84
C ASP A 104 10.68 -6.19 6.86
N VAL A 105 10.19 -5.14 7.50
CA VAL A 105 9.06 -5.23 8.45
C VAL A 105 7.82 -5.77 7.74
N TRP A 106 7.48 -5.26 6.56
CA TRP A 106 6.34 -5.77 5.78
C TRP A 106 6.51 -7.24 5.41
N ALA A 107 7.71 -7.65 5.00
CA ALA A 107 7.99 -9.06 4.66
C ALA A 107 7.90 -9.98 5.88
N ASP A 108 8.37 -9.53 7.05
CA ASP A 108 8.25 -10.26 8.32
C ASP A 108 6.78 -10.40 8.73
N ARG A 109 6.01 -9.31 8.69
CA ARG A 109 4.59 -9.33 9.05
C ARG A 109 3.77 -10.18 8.11
N TYR A 110 4.04 -10.13 6.79
CA TYR A 110 3.40 -11.01 5.82
C TYR A 110 3.60 -12.49 6.18
N LYS A 111 4.82 -12.92 6.50
CA LYS A 111 5.12 -14.29 6.93
C LYS A 111 4.44 -14.64 8.24
N THR A 112 4.58 -13.78 9.26
CA THR A 112 4.07 -14.03 10.60
C THR A 112 2.54 -14.10 10.64
N LEU A 113 1.86 -13.14 10.03
CA LEU A 113 0.40 -13.16 9.99
C LEU A 113 -0.13 -14.24 9.04
N GLY A 114 0.52 -14.42 7.88
CA GLY A 114 0.13 -15.41 6.88
C GLY A 114 0.35 -16.87 7.30
N SER A 115 1.20 -17.13 8.31
CA SER A 115 1.36 -18.48 8.87
C SER A 115 0.19 -18.94 9.74
N ARG A 116 -0.74 -18.07 10.07
CA ARG A 116 -1.89 -18.36 10.90
C ARG A 116 -2.96 -19.09 10.10
N ALA A 117 -3.49 -20.18 10.64
CA ALA A 117 -4.51 -21.00 9.97
C ALA A 117 -5.84 -20.28 9.69
N ASP A 118 -6.11 -19.18 10.40
CA ASP A 118 -7.32 -18.35 10.25
C ASP A 118 -7.14 -17.19 9.27
N VAL A 119 -5.95 -17.01 8.67
CA VAL A 119 -5.62 -15.95 7.72
C VAL A 119 -5.54 -16.53 6.30
N ALA A 120 -6.35 -15.96 5.39
CA ALA A 120 -6.30 -16.32 3.97
C ALA A 120 -5.56 -15.29 3.12
N TYR A 121 -5.46 -14.03 3.60
CA TYR A 121 -4.80 -12.95 2.87
C TYR A 121 -4.22 -11.92 3.82
N VAL A 122 -2.99 -11.47 3.56
CA VAL A 122 -2.35 -10.36 4.27
C VAL A 122 -2.30 -9.15 3.35
N TYR A 123 -3.06 -8.11 3.69
CA TYR A 123 -3.18 -6.89 2.91
C TYR A 123 -2.41 -5.76 3.57
N ILE A 124 -1.40 -5.22 2.87
CA ILE A 124 -0.54 -4.13 3.31
C ILE A 124 -0.92 -2.88 2.54
N PHE A 125 -1.18 -1.77 3.22
CA PHE A 125 -1.59 -0.54 2.57
C PHE A 125 -1.19 0.70 3.36
N GLU A 126 -1.09 1.83 2.66
CA GLU A 126 -0.95 3.17 3.22
C GLU A 126 -2.06 4.07 2.69
N ASN A 127 -2.68 4.82 3.58
CA ASN A 127 -3.51 5.97 3.22
C ASN A 127 -2.72 7.23 3.55
N LYS A 128 -2.49 8.11 2.58
CA LYS A 128 -1.81 9.39 2.76
C LYS A 128 -2.70 10.54 2.31
N GLY A 129 -3.00 11.46 3.22
CA GLY A 129 -3.77 12.69 2.95
C GLY A 129 -5.20 12.64 3.46
N GLU A 130 -5.73 13.81 3.83
CA GLU A 130 -7.07 13.96 4.37
C GLU A 130 -8.15 13.62 3.34
N GLU A 131 -7.88 13.86 2.06
CA GLU A 131 -8.80 13.67 0.93
C GLU A 131 -9.22 12.20 0.73
N ILE A 132 -8.46 11.28 1.31
CA ILE A 132 -8.79 9.85 1.31
C ILE A 132 -9.16 9.33 2.70
N GLY A 133 -9.46 10.25 3.64
CA GLY A 133 -9.96 9.92 4.98
C GLY A 133 -8.88 9.51 5.98
N VAL A 134 -7.64 10.01 5.83
CA VAL A 134 -6.60 9.87 6.86
C VAL A 134 -7.01 10.67 8.09
N THR A 135 -6.92 10.03 9.26
CA THR A 135 -7.26 10.65 10.55
C THR A 135 -6.06 11.11 11.35
N LEU A 136 -4.86 10.74 10.95
CA LEU A 136 -3.60 11.08 11.62
C LEU A 136 -2.52 11.38 10.56
N HIS A 137 -1.88 12.54 10.63
CA HIS A 137 -0.86 12.96 9.66
C HIS A 137 0.49 12.25 9.83
N HIS A 138 0.76 11.67 11.00
CA HIS A 138 2.02 10.94 11.25
C HIS A 138 2.19 9.82 10.22
N PRO A 139 3.35 9.69 9.55
CA PRO A 139 3.53 8.69 8.48
C PRO A 139 3.36 7.26 9.01
N HIS A 140 2.32 6.59 8.54
CA HIS A 140 2.00 5.24 8.94
C HIS A 140 1.27 4.48 7.84
N GLY A 141 1.43 3.17 7.83
CA GLY A 141 0.62 2.24 7.06
C GLY A 141 -0.14 1.28 7.96
N GLN A 142 -0.86 0.39 7.35
CA GLN A 142 -1.64 -0.63 8.05
C GLN A 142 -1.46 -1.99 7.39
N ILE A 143 -1.61 -3.04 8.18
CA ILE A 143 -1.60 -4.42 7.72
C ILE A 143 -2.87 -5.10 8.23
N TYR A 144 -3.67 -5.63 7.30
CA TYR A 144 -4.87 -6.38 7.63
C TYR A 144 -4.68 -7.86 7.29
N ALA A 145 -4.82 -8.72 8.29
CA ALA A 145 -4.91 -10.16 8.11
C ALA A 145 -6.38 -10.54 7.93
N LEU A 146 -6.74 -10.97 6.73
CA LEU A 146 -8.12 -11.23 6.33
C LEU A 146 -8.41 -12.74 6.33
N PRO A 147 -9.59 -13.20 6.79
CA PRO A 147 -9.98 -14.60 6.74
C PRO A 147 -10.50 -15.05 5.36
N PHE A 148 -10.42 -14.18 4.37
CA PHE A 148 -10.83 -14.41 2.98
C PHE A 148 -9.92 -13.63 2.03
N VAL A 149 -9.86 -14.04 0.77
CA VAL A 149 -9.21 -13.27 -0.29
C VAL A 149 -10.15 -12.10 -0.65
N PRO A 150 -9.69 -10.83 -0.63
CA PRO A 150 -10.54 -9.68 -0.92
C PRO A 150 -10.95 -9.64 -2.41
N PRO A 151 -12.11 -9.04 -2.75
CA PRO A 151 -12.71 -9.15 -4.08
C PRO A 151 -11.81 -8.69 -5.24
N PHE A 152 -11.00 -7.63 -5.07
CA PHE A 152 -10.08 -7.19 -6.13
C PHE A 152 -8.97 -8.20 -6.36
N ALA A 153 -8.31 -8.67 -5.31
CA ALA A 153 -7.28 -9.71 -5.42
C ALA A 153 -7.85 -11.02 -6.00
N GLU A 154 -9.08 -11.41 -5.61
CA GLU A 154 -9.75 -12.58 -6.18
C GLU A 154 -10.01 -12.43 -7.69
N ALA A 155 -10.44 -11.25 -8.13
CA ALA A 155 -10.67 -10.97 -9.55
C ALA A 155 -9.37 -11.03 -10.37
N GLU A 156 -8.28 -10.44 -9.84
CA GLU A 156 -6.96 -10.46 -10.46
C GLU A 156 -6.39 -11.88 -10.55
N LEU A 157 -6.43 -12.62 -9.45
CA LEU A 157 -5.96 -14.01 -9.41
C LEU A 157 -6.75 -14.91 -10.36
N ARG A 158 -8.05 -14.69 -10.48
CA ARG A 158 -8.88 -15.42 -11.45
C ARG A 158 -8.46 -15.12 -12.90
N ALA A 159 -8.33 -13.84 -13.25
CA ALA A 159 -7.89 -13.43 -14.58
C ALA A 159 -6.49 -13.97 -14.91
N ALA A 160 -5.56 -13.90 -13.94
CA ALA A 160 -4.20 -14.42 -14.08
C ALA A 160 -4.17 -15.95 -14.26
N ARG A 161 -5.06 -16.68 -13.58
CA ARG A 161 -5.22 -18.14 -13.72
C ARG A 161 -5.77 -18.49 -15.11
N GLU A 162 -6.84 -17.86 -15.55
CA GLU A 162 -7.44 -18.07 -16.88
C GLU A 162 -6.42 -17.80 -18.00
N HIS A 163 -5.63 -16.74 -17.87
CA HIS A 163 -4.55 -16.43 -18.81
C HIS A 163 -3.47 -17.52 -18.80
N ARG A 164 -3.04 -17.97 -17.62
CA ARG A 164 -2.05 -19.02 -17.49
C ARG A 164 -2.51 -20.35 -18.05
N GLU A 165 -3.77 -20.72 -17.84
CA GLU A 165 -4.37 -21.94 -18.41
C GLU A 165 -4.42 -21.93 -19.94
N THR A 166 -4.61 -20.74 -20.54
CA THR A 166 -4.71 -20.59 -22.00
C THR A 166 -3.36 -20.39 -22.68
N THR A 167 -2.43 -19.68 -22.06
CA THR A 167 -1.16 -19.27 -22.68
C THR A 167 0.07 -19.99 -22.12
N GLY A 168 -0.03 -20.58 -20.93
CA GLY A 168 1.11 -21.10 -20.17
C GLY A 168 1.98 -20.01 -19.51
N ARG A 169 1.62 -18.74 -19.64
CA ARG A 169 2.39 -17.58 -19.17
C ARG A 169 1.70 -16.87 -18.01
N CYS A 170 2.44 -16.07 -17.27
CA CYS A 170 1.90 -15.20 -16.22
C CYS A 170 1.36 -13.92 -16.85
N LEU A 171 0.07 -13.60 -16.59
CA LEU A 171 -0.57 -12.37 -17.08
C LEU A 171 0.20 -11.11 -16.69
N HIS A 172 0.60 -10.99 -15.42
CA HIS A 172 1.33 -9.82 -14.93
C HIS A 172 2.72 -9.67 -15.57
N CYS A 173 3.40 -10.78 -15.89
CA CYS A 173 4.66 -10.72 -16.64
C CYS A 173 4.46 -10.22 -18.06
N ASP A 174 3.39 -10.64 -18.72
CA ASP A 174 3.05 -10.20 -20.08
C ASP A 174 2.67 -8.72 -20.11
N GLU A 175 1.86 -8.26 -19.15
CA GLU A 175 1.55 -6.83 -18.99
C GLU A 175 2.81 -5.99 -18.72
N LEU A 176 3.68 -6.46 -17.83
CA LEU A 176 4.94 -5.78 -17.51
C LEU A 176 5.86 -5.69 -18.75
N GLU A 177 5.96 -6.77 -19.53
CA GLU A 177 6.72 -6.80 -20.79
C GLU A 177 6.16 -5.77 -21.78
N ALA A 178 4.82 -5.72 -21.96
CA ALA A 178 4.16 -4.77 -22.85
C ALA A 178 4.35 -3.29 -22.43
N GLU A 179 4.47 -3.02 -21.12
CA GLU A 179 4.64 -1.66 -20.60
C GLU A 179 6.11 -1.20 -20.56
N THR A 180 7.08 -2.13 -20.55
CA THR A 180 8.51 -1.80 -20.35
C THR A 180 9.09 -0.90 -21.44
N ASP A 181 8.60 -0.99 -22.68
CA ASP A 181 9.02 -0.15 -23.80
C ASP A 181 7.95 0.87 -24.24
N GLY A 182 6.86 0.96 -23.45
CA GLY A 182 5.69 1.74 -23.79
C GLY A 182 5.73 3.21 -23.32
N PRO A 183 4.82 4.05 -23.83
CA PRO A 183 4.72 5.46 -23.44
C PRO A 183 4.29 5.67 -21.99
N ARG A 184 3.74 4.64 -21.35
CA ARG A 184 3.24 4.67 -19.97
C ARG A 184 4.30 4.30 -18.93
N LEU A 185 5.47 3.81 -19.35
CA LEU A 185 6.58 3.51 -18.44
C LEU A 185 7.06 4.78 -17.70
N LEU A 186 7.19 4.70 -16.38
CA LEU A 186 7.84 5.71 -15.56
C LEU A 186 9.35 5.44 -15.47
N PHE A 187 9.68 4.22 -15.10
CA PHE A 187 11.06 3.70 -15.06
C PHE A 187 11.08 2.17 -15.02
N ALA A 188 12.18 1.59 -15.51
CA ALA A 188 12.56 0.20 -15.30
C ALA A 188 14.04 0.21 -14.90
N GLU A 189 14.34 0.09 -13.60
CA GLU A 189 15.68 0.21 -13.05
C GLU A 189 15.91 -0.88 -11.97
N GLY A 190 17.10 -1.48 -12.00
CA GLY A 190 17.40 -2.60 -11.13
C GLY A 190 16.42 -3.76 -11.34
N SER A 191 15.85 -4.25 -10.27
CA SER A 191 14.88 -5.33 -10.27
C SER A 191 13.42 -4.86 -10.32
N MET A 192 13.15 -3.54 -10.42
CA MET A 192 11.80 -2.97 -10.37
C MET A 192 11.44 -2.22 -11.65
N ALA A 193 10.14 -2.18 -11.96
CA ALA A 193 9.57 -1.32 -12.99
C ALA A 193 8.28 -0.68 -12.49
N ALA A 194 8.06 0.59 -12.86
CA ALA A 194 6.85 1.34 -12.54
C ALA A 194 6.26 1.97 -13.80
N PHE A 195 4.95 1.90 -13.94
CA PHE A 195 4.23 2.43 -15.10
C PHE A 195 2.80 2.88 -14.70
N VAL A 196 2.17 3.70 -15.52
CA VAL A 196 0.73 3.96 -15.46
C VAL A 196 0.04 2.86 -16.25
N PRO A 197 -0.87 2.06 -15.65
CA PRO A 197 -1.48 0.94 -16.37
C PRO A 197 -2.32 1.41 -17.55
N HIS A 198 -2.42 0.58 -18.60
CA HIS A 198 -3.22 0.87 -19.79
C HIS A 198 -4.67 1.23 -19.46
N ALA A 199 -5.26 0.52 -18.51
CA ALA A 199 -6.62 0.70 -18.04
C ALA A 199 -6.67 1.34 -16.64
N ALA A 200 -5.90 2.41 -16.41
CA ALA A 200 -5.87 3.13 -15.15
C ALA A 200 -7.28 3.56 -14.71
N ARG A 201 -7.68 3.19 -13.50
CA ARG A 201 -8.97 3.56 -12.90
C ARG A 201 -8.92 4.94 -12.25
N TRP A 202 -7.75 5.32 -11.73
CA TRP A 202 -7.51 6.60 -11.07
C TRP A 202 -6.61 7.50 -11.91
N PRO A 203 -6.81 8.83 -11.85
CA PRO A 203 -5.85 9.77 -12.41
C PRO A 203 -4.48 9.54 -11.76
N TYR A 204 -3.42 9.53 -12.57
CA TYR A 204 -2.05 9.31 -12.10
C TYR A 204 -1.84 8.00 -11.32
N GLU A 205 -2.67 6.99 -11.55
CA GLU A 205 -2.46 5.65 -11.03
C GLU A 205 -1.08 5.13 -11.45
N VAL A 206 -0.36 4.49 -10.52
CA VAL A 206 0.95 3.89 -10.80
C VAL A 206 0.97 2.48 -10.26
N HIS A 207 1.42 1.56 -11.08
CA HIS A 207 1.75 0.20 -10.70
C HIS A 207 3.26 0.02 -10.61
N LEU A 208 3.75 -0.60 -9.54
CA LEU A 208 5.16 -0.90 -9.27
C LEU A 208 5.32 -2.41 -9.12
N TYR A 209 6.14 -3.00 -10.00
CA TYR A 209 6.35 -4.44 -10.09
C TYR A 209 7.81 -4.84 -9.87
N PRO A 210 8.11 -5.94 -9.18
CA PRO A 210 9.36 -6.66 -9.39
C PRO A 210 9.38 -7.26 -10.81
N ARG A 211 10.52 -7.15 -11.49
CA ARG A 211 10.67 -7.70 -12.86
C ARG A 211 10.77 -9.22 -12.88
N ARG A 212 11.23 -9.82 -11.78
CA ARG A 212 11.20 -11.25 -11.56
C ARG A 212 9.81 -11.66 -11.05
N HIS A 213 9.27 -12.75 -11.58
CA HIS A 213 8.01 -13.31 -11.07
C HIS A 213 8.20 -13.79 -9.63
N VAL A 214 7.55 -13.12 -8.70
CA VAL A 214 7.50 -13.47 -7.27
C VAL A 214 6.09 -13.30 -6.76
N GLY A 215 5.62 -14.21 -5.91
CA GLY A 215 4.26 -14.18 -5.39
C GLY A 215 4.05 -13.15 -4.28
N SER A 216 5.06 -12.86 -3.49
CA SER A 216 4.93 -12.01 -2.30
C SER A 216 6.19 -11.19 -2.01
N ILE A 217 6.03 -10.19 -1.14
CA ILE A 217 7.15 -9.38 -0.61
C ILE A 217 8.16 -10.24 0.16
N ALA A 218 7.73 -11.38 0.69
CA ALA A 218 8.59 -12.31 1.42
C ALA A 218 9.57 -13.06 0.51
N ASP A 219 9.28 -13.15 -0.79
CA ASP A 219 10.07 -13.86 -1.80
C ASP A 219 11.14 -12.98 -2.43
N LEU A 220 11.14 -11.68 -2.13
CA LEU A 220 12.18 -10.75 -2.60
C LEU A 220 13.50 -11.03 -1.90
N ASP A 221 14.58 -11.09 -2.69
CA ASP A 221 15.94 -11.14 -2.15
C ASP A 221 16.38 -9.77 -1.58
N ASP A 222 17.56 -9.71 -0.99
CA ASP A 222 18.08 -8.51 -0.34
C ASP A 222 18.26 -7.33 -1.31
N ARG A 223 18.73 -7.59 -2.53
CA ARG A 223 18.87 -6.57 -3.58
C ARG A 223 17.51 -6.07 -4.04
N GLU A 224 16.57 -6.97 -4.29
CA GLU A 224 15.20 -6.63 -4.71
C GLU A 224 14.47 -5.79 -3.67
N ARG A 225 14.69 -6.05 -2.38
CA ARG A 225 14.14 -5.21 -1.29
C ARG A 225 14.73 -3.81 -1.27
N TRP A 226 16.02 -3.66 -1.56
CA TRP A 226 16.65 -2.34 -1.74
C TRP A 226 16.11 -1.61 -2.96
N ASP A 227 15.97 -2.29 -4.09
CA ASP A 227 15.42 -1.74 -5.32
C ASP A 227 13.94 -1.34 -5.12
N LEU A 228 13.16 -2.12 -4.37
CA LEU A 228 11.79 -1.78 -3.98
C LEU A 228 11.77 -0.51 -3.11
N ALA A 229 12.61 -0.42 -2.08
CA ALA A 229 12.67 0.74 -1.21
C ALA A 229 12.98 2.03 -1.97
N THR A 230 13.96 1.99 -2.87
CA THR A 230 14.32 3.15 -3.70
C THR A 230 13.24 3.50 -4.73
N SER A 231 12.54 2.49 -5.26
CA SER A 231 11.43 2.67 -6.18
C SER A 231 10.21 3.31 -5.49
N LEU A 232 9.87 2.89 -4.27
CA LEU A 232 8.83 3.51 -3.45
C LEU A 232 9.11 5.00 -3.21
N LEU A 233 10.36 5.33 -2.82
CA LEU A 233 10.79 6.72 -2.66
C LEU A 233 10.67 7.53 -3.95
N ARG A 234 10.95 6.92 -5.09
CA ARG A 234 10.86 7.59 -6.40
C ARG A 234 9.41 7.86 -6.80
N VAL A 235 8.52 6.90 -6.62
CA VAL A 235 7.09 7.06 -6.91
C VAL A 235 6.48 8.12 -5.98
N ALA A 236 6.68 7.99 -4.67
CA ALA A 236 6.17 8.96 -3.69
C ALA A 236 6.73 10.37 -3.91
N GLY A 237 8.03 10.50 -4.26
CA GLY A 237 8.65 11.77 -4.60
C GLY A 237 8.12 12.39 -5.90
N ALA A 238 7.74 11.56 -6.87
CA ALA A 238 7.07 12.04 -8.08
C ALA A 238 5.70 12.65 -7.76
N TYR A 239 4.92 12.04 -6.88
CA TYR A 239 3.64 12.58 -6.42
C TYR A 239 3.81 13.90 -5.66
N ASP A 240 4.75 14.00 -4.73
CA ASP A 240 5.00 15.23 -3.97
C ASP A 240 5.49 16.39 -4.88
N SER A 241 6.06 16.06 -6.06
CA SER A 241 6.52 17.05 -7.04
C SER A 241 5.49 17.36 -8.14
N LEU A 242 4.39 16.60 -8.22
CA LEU A 242 3.45 16.65 -9.34
C LEU A 242 2.66 17.97 -9.38
N PHE A 243 2.08 18.36 -8.25
CA PHE A 243 1.23 19.55 -8.13
C PHE A 243 1.84 20.64 -7.24
N GLY A 244 3.05 20.44 -6.70
CA GLY A 244 3.73 21.37 -5.80
C GLY A 244 3.27 21.30 -4.35
N PHE A 245 2.55 20.25 -3.98
CA PHE A 245 2.18 19.90 -2.61
C PHE A 245 2.33 18.38 -2.40
N SER A 246 2.29 17.96 -1.13
CA SER A 246 2.34 16.53 -0.77
C SER A 246 1.06 15.82 -1.23
N THR A 247 1.09 15.25 -2.45
CA THR A 247 -0.09 14.67 -3.10
C THR A 247 -0.60 13.46 -2.32
N PRO A 248 -1.91 13.42 -1.99
CA PRO A 248 -2.56 12.27 -1.37
C PRO A 248 -2.55 11.04 -2.27
N TYR A 249 -2.51 9.85 -1.68
CA TYR A 249 -2.69 8.58 -2.38
C TYR A 249 -3.12 7.46 -1.43
N VAL A 250 -3.73 6.43 -1.96
CA VAL A 250 -3.74 5.09 -1.38
C VAL A 250 -2.61 4.30 -2.02
N MET A 251 -1.78 3.64 -1.23
CA MET A 251 -0.87 2.60 -1.69
C MET A 251 -1.43 1.25 -1.26
N ALA A 252 -1.55 0.31 -2.18
CA ALA A 252 -2.09 -1.02 -1.96
C ALA A 252 -1.10 -2.08 -2.46
N MET A 253 -0.78 -3.06 -1.62
CA MET A 253 0.10 -4.17 -2.02
C MET A 253 -0.73 -5.41 -2.32
N HIS A 254 -0.62 -5.91 -3.54
CA HIS A 254 -1.25 -7.11 -4.04
C HIS A 254 -0.23 -8.24 -4.09
N GLN A 255 -0.57 -9.37 -3.47
CA GLN A 255 0.37 -10.48 -3.31
C GLN A 255 -0.38 -11.80 -3.13
N ALA A 256 0.35 -12.91 -3.15
CA ALA A 256 -0.25 -14.24 -3.03
C ALA A 256 -1.08 -14.37 -1.75
N PRO A 257 -2.24 -15.05 -1.80
CA PRO A 257 -2.95 -15.49 -0.61
C PRO A 257 -2.09 -16.40 0.27
N THR A 258 -2.43 -16.43 1.57
CA THR A 258 -1.71 -17.21 2.59
C THR A 258 -2.53 -18.39 3.11
N ASP A 259 -3.50 -18.87 2.34
CA ASP A 259 -4.44 -19.93 2.68
C ASP A 259 -3.88 -21.37 2.57
N GLY A 260 -2.57 -21.49 2.39
CA GLY A 260 -1.84 -22.76 2.29
C GLY A 260 -1.91 -23.41 0.90
N ARG A 261 -2.62 -22.84 -0.06
CA ARG A 261 -2.63 -23.33 -1.45
C ARG A 261 -1.49 -22.70 -2.25
N PRO A 262 -0.98 -23.37 -3.30
CA PRO A 262 -0.07 -22.75 -4.24
C PRO A 262 -0.80 -21.74 -5.12
N TRP A 263 -0.18 -20.58 -5.34
CA TRP A 263 -0.70 -19.50 -6.17
C TRP A 263 0.34 -19.12 -7.25
N PRO A 264 0.62 -19.99 -8.21
CA PRO A 264 1.66 -19.76 -9.22
C PRO A 264 1.28 -18.65 -10.22
N GLU A 265 0.03 -18.22 -10.23
CA GLU A 265 -0.47 -17.07 -11.00
C GLU A 265 -0.30 -15.73 -10.28
N ALA A 266 -0.08 -15.73 -8.96
CA ALA A 266 0.12 -14.51 -8.20
C ALA A 266 1.47 -13.86 -8.54
N HIS A 267 1.47 -12.55 -8.75
CA HIS A 267 2.66 -11.76 -8.94
C HIS A 267 2.57 -10.51 -8.06
N LEU A 268 3.52 -10.37 -7.13
CA LEU A 268 3.60 -9.19 -6.25
C LEU A 268 3.58 -7.91 -7.06
N HIS A 269 2.73 -6.97 -6.69
CA HIS A 269 2.77 -5.61 -7.20
C HIS A 269 2.20 -4.62 -6.19
N ILE A 270 2.52 -3.37 -6.39
CA ILE A 270 2.05 -2.27 -5.54
C ILE A 270 1.36 -1.26 -6.42
N GLU A 271 0.14 -0.93 -6.08
CA GLU A 271 -0.69 0.01 -6.78
C GLU A 271 -0.85 1.30 -5.98
N PHE A 272 -0.84 2.44 -6.67
CA PHE A 272 -1.03 3.75 -6.08
C PHE A 272 -2.24 4.44 -6.71
N TYR A 273 -3.14 4.95 -5.88
CA TYR A 273 -4.39 5.59 -6.30
C TYR A 273 -4.48 7.02 -5.77
N PRO A 274 -3.92 8.01 -6.49
CA PRO A 274 -4.10 9.42 -6.13
C PRO A 274 -5.53 9.87 -6.42
N PRO A 275 -6.19 10.60 -5.49
CA PRO A 275 -7.55 11.08 -5.73
C PRO A 275 -7.60 12.35 -6.62
N HIS A 276 -6.48 13.04 -6.82
CA HIS A 276 -6.42 14.26 -7.59
C HIS A 276 -6.39 14.00 -9.09
N ARG A 277 -7.36 14.55 -9.85
CA ARG A 277 -7.32 14.61 -11.31
C ARG A 277 -6.61 15.87 -11.83
N ARG A 278 -6.48 16.87 -10.97
CA ARG A 278 -5.72 18.12 -11.15
C ARG A 278 -5.32 18.63 -9.78
N GLY A 279 -4.36 19.57 -9.70
CA GLY A 279 -3.92 20.13 -8.44
C GLY A 279 -5.03 20.78 -7.60
N ASP A 280 -6.09 21.26 -8.25
CA ASP A 280 -7.24 21.91 -7.64
C ASP A 280 -8.52 21.08 -7.62
N ARG A 281 -8.49 19.81 -8.10
CA ARG A 281 -9.69 19.00 -8.27
C ARG A 281 -9.48 17.53 -7.95
N LEU A 282 -10.36 17.02 -7.10
CA LEU A 282 -10.44 15.59 -6.79
C LEU A 282 -11.28 14.81 -7.82
N LYS A 283 -10.97 13.53 -7.98
CA LYS A 283 -11.86 12.53 -8.52
C LYS A 283 -12.68 11.96 -7.36
N HIS A 284 -13.99 12.06 -7.47
CA HIS A 284 -14.91 11.38 -6.55
C HIS A 284 -15.48 10.15 -7.24
N LEU A 285 -15.57 9.04 -6.52
CA LEU A 285 -16.36 7.90 -6.96
C LEU A 285 -17.83 8.28 -6.87
N ALA A 286 -18.55 8.16 -8.00
CA ALA A 286 -19.94 8.58 -8.11
C ALA A 286 -20.85 7.43 -8.57
N GLY A 287 -22.00 7.75 -9.15
CA GLY A 287 -23.05 6.77 -9.43
C GLY A 287 -22.60 5.57 -10.28
N VAL A 288 -21.80 5.78 -11.32
CA VAL A 288 -21.37 4.71 -12.21
C VAL A 288 -20.29 3.83 -11.56
N GLU A 289 -19.37 4.41 -10.81
CA GLU A 289 -18.32 3.65 -10.11
C GLU A 289 -18.93 2.88 -8.93
N LEU A 290 -19.70 3.53 -8.07
CA LEU A 290 -20.26 2.91 -6.86
C LEU A 290 -21.46 1.99 -7.16
N GLY A 291 -22.30 2.36 -8.14
CA GLY A 291 -23.52 1.64 -8.44
C GLY A 291 -23.37 0.55 -9.51
N ALA A 292 -22.52 0.78 -10.52
CA ALA A 292 -22.31 -0.15 -11.62
C ALA A 292 -20.92 -0.82 -11.61
N GLY A 293 -19.99 -0.38 -10.74
CA GLY A 293 -18.63 -0.93 -10.68
C GLY A 293 -17.76 -0.58 -11.90
N THR A 294 -18.17 0.43 -12.69
CA THR A 294 -17.46 0.83 -13.91
C THR A 294 -16.75 2.16 -13.69
N PHE A 295 -15.43 2.15 -13.77
CA PHE A 295 -14.63 3.35 -13.54
C PHE A 295 -14.58 4.25 -14.78
N VAL A 296 -14.68 5.56 -14.56
CA VAL A 296 -14.50 6.59 -15.59
C VAL A 296 -13.28 7.42 -15.20
N ASN A 297 -12.21 7.39 -16.01
CA ASN A 297 -11.01 8.19 -15.78
C ASN A 297 -11.03 9.45 -16.65
N ASP A 298 -10.80 10.61 -16.01
CA ASP A 298 -10.78 11.92 -16.67
C ASP A 298 -9.42 12.23 -17.34
N THR A 299 -8.44 11.32 -17.28
CA THR A 299 -7.07 11.52 -17.76
C THR A 299 -6.65 10.37 -18.67
N LYS A 300 -5.74 10.65 -19.62
CA LYS A 300 -5.14 9.60 -20.44
C LYS A 300 -3.87 9.08 -19.77
N PRO A 301 -3.70 7.74 -19.68
CA PRO A 301 -2.53 7.14 -19.04
C PRO A 301 -1.18 7.61 -19.59
N GLU A 302 -1.07 7.80 -20.90
CA GLU A 302 0.16 8.27 -21.57
C GLU A 302 0.53 9.70 -21.14
N ASP A 303 -0.46 10.57 -21.01
CA ASP A 303 -0.27 11.96 -20.60
C ASP A 303 0.14 12.05 -19.13
N THR A 304 -0.52 11.28 -18.26
CA THR A 304 -0.19 11.25 -16.82
C THR A 304 1.18 10.63 -16.58
N ALA A 305 1.55 9.56 -17.30
CA ALA A 305 2.90 9.00 -17.24
C ALA A 305 3.97 10.02 -17.65
N SER A 306 3.73 10.79 -18.70
CA SER A 306 4.63 11.88 -19.13
C SER A 306 4.77 12.95 -18.05
N GLN A 307 3.68 13.34 -17.39
CA GLN A 307 3.69 14.32 -16.29
C GLN A 307 4.45 13.78 -15.07
N LEU A 308 4.20 12.54 -14.67
CA LEU A 308 4.89 11.88 -13.55
C LEU A 308 6.40 11.74 -13.80
N ARG A 309 6.83 11.37 -15.03
CA ARG A 309 8.27 11.36 -15.39
C ARG A 309 8.92 12.74 -15.23
N ARG A 310 8.23 13.82 -15.62
CA ARG A 310 8.73 15.20 -15.41
C ARG A 310 8.80 15.56 -13.93
N ALA A 311 7.78 15.19 -13.15
CA ALA A 311 7.73 15.42 -11.72
C ALA A 311 8.86 14.67 -10.99
N ALA A 312 9.10 13.39 -11.30
CA ALA A 312 10.20 12.60 -10.73
C ALA A 312 11.58 13.23 -10.97
N ARG A 313 11.83 13.79 -12.17
CA ARG A 313 13.08 14.49 -12.48
C ARG A 313 13.26 15.78 -11.69
N LYS A 314 12.18 16.49 -11.36
CA LYS A 314 12.22 17.69 -10.52
C LYS A 314 12.53 17.31 -9.06
N GLY A 315 11.83 16.32 -8.51
CA GLY A 315 12.03 15.84 -7.14
C GLY A 315 13.45 15.33 -6.89
N ALA A 316 14.06 14.67 -7.87
CA ALA A 316 15.44 14.19 -7.74
C ALA A 316 16.48 15.35 -7.64
N LYS A 317 16.21 16.52 -8.24
CA LYS A 317 17.10 17.69 -8.18
C LYS A 317 17.01 18.46 -6.87
N THR A 318 15.91 18.33 -6.15
CA THR A 318 15.66 19.03 -4.87
C THR A 318 16.08 18.23 -3.64
N ARG A 319 16.44 16.95 -3.79
CA ARG A 319 16.96 16.15 -2.68
C ARG A 319 18.40 16.57 -2.38
N PRO A 320 18.75 16.91 -1.11
CA PRO A 320 20.14 17.20 -0.77
C PRO A 320 21.02 15.98 -1.07
N ALA A 321 22.20 16.24 -1.65
CA ALA A 321 23.20 15.21 -1.92
C ALA A 321 23.52 14.46 -0.63
N ARG A 322 23.57 13.12 -0.69
CA ARG A 322 24.00 12.26 0.44
C ARG A 322 25.33 12.81 0.97
N THR A 323 25.36 13.31 2.21
CA THR A 323 26.61 13.46 2.95
C THR A 323 27.13 12.04 3.20
N ALA A 324 28.18 11.67 2.48
CA ALA A 324 28.93 10.45 2.75
C ALA A 324 29.37 10.48 4.22
N GLY A 325 28.80 9.57 5.03
CA GLY A 325 29.16 9.43 6.44
C GLY A 325 30.66 9.19 6.53
N SER A 326 31.36 10.13 7.13
CA SER A 326 32.78 10.00 7.50
C SER A 326 32.88 8.85 8.49
N THR A 327 33.38 7.72 8.04
CA THR A 327 33.93 6.69 8.91
C THR A 327 35.11 7.29 9.65
N LYS A 328 34.87 7.82 10.87
CA LYS A 328 35.97 8.04 11.81
C LYS A 328 36.44 6.66 12.26
N SER A 329 37.59 6.25 11.76
CA SER A 329 38.39 5.19 12.36
C SER A 329 38.75 5.60 13.79
N MET A 330 38.23 4.87 14.75
CA MET A 330 38.80 4.90 16.10
C MET A 330 40.00 3.97 16.11
N ASN A 331 41.18 4.57 16.23
CA ASN A 331 42.42 3.91 16.72
C ASN A 331 42.28 3.67 18.23
#